data_45742f3c3b05b9d20b5d8bb358fc6792
#
_entry.id   45742f3c3b05b9d20b5d8bb358fc6792
#
_cell.length_a   1.000
_cell.length_b   1.000
_cell.length_c   1.000
_cell.angle_alpha   90.00
_cell.angle_beta   90.00
_cell.angle_gamma   90.00
#
_symmetry.space_group_name_H-M   'P 1'
#
loop_
_entity.id
_entity.type
_entity.pdbx_description
1 polymer ?
#
loop_
_entity_poly.entity_id
_entity_poly.type
_entity_poly.pdbx_seq_one_letter_code
_entity_poly.pdbx_strand_id
1 'polypeptide(L)'
;MPSLFEPHFDGDGRRPQQFRKPGAPASPGLQNSSAGTTGFDGTNTTAKRKAKEQARRRAIADAENLPPIVSSGTDRTVQPVFQRQESAAAMRRRATNTAPAALDATGAIAPRPIRRRFVEDDPFGPTGFRSGAFILRPAIDVSGGYDSNPGQRPGVPGSSFERLGAELNVRSDWSRHEWNTDLRGSYIWYNDLERYNKPDLNVRTDARIDITRQTKALVDGYFTYAADNPGDPNLPNDVAKPPLFISTGGTAGFSHSFNRLEVTLRGGVDRTAYSDAVLNDGSLLDLRDLNYTQYGTRLRLGYETMPGITPFVEGGIDQRVHDRTTDQNGVNRNSDGQFIRVGTTFELTGYLVGEVSAGILEREYENPDFPNLRGPLLDSSLTYFATPLTTLRLEARTAVDESIISGVSGALQQDYAMQIDHAFRRWLIGTVRFGYGVSDFEGSPRVDDRYIISGGLIYKATRDVHLRADYRREWLRSNAPGVDYTSNIFTLGLRLMR
;
A
#
# COMPACT_ATOMS: atom_id res chain seq x y z
N MET A 1 -39.65 1.80 45.40
CA MET A 1 -40.10 0.46 44.99
C MET A 1 -38.87 -0.32 44.59
N PRO A 2 -38.53 -1.42 45.26
CA PRO A 2 -37.32 -2.17 45.02
C PRO A 2 -37.45 -3.07 43.77
N SER A 3 -36.38 -3.17 43.01
CA SER A 3 -36.25 -4.03 41.85
C SER A 3 -36.17 -5.49 42.28
N LEU A 4 -37.08 -6.29 41.75
CA LEU A 4 -37.11 -7.74 41.87
C LEU A 4 -36.18 -8.35 40.80
N PHE A 5 -34.93 -8.59 41.13
CA PHE A 5 -34.06 -9.64 40.51
C PHE A 5 -32.64 -9.50 41.06
N GLU A 6 -32.49 -9.98 42.33
CA GLU A 6 -31.18 -10.40 42.78
C GLU A 6 -31.11 -11.93 42.72
N PRO A 7 -30.05 -12.53 42.16
CA PRO A 7 -29.85 -13.97 42.25
C PRO A 7 -29.36 -14.32 43.65
N HIS A 8 -30.08 -15.23 44.31
CA HIS A 8 -29.72 -15.83 45.58
C HIS A 8 -28.47 -16.70 45.37
N PHE A 9 -27.38 -16.34 46.00
CA PHE A 9 -26.24 -17.21 46.17
C PHE A 9 -26.34 -17.94 47.47
N ASP A 10 -26.37 -19.27 47.41
CA ASP A 10 -26.20 -20.10 48.60
C ASP A 10 -24.73 -19.98 49.08
N GLY A 11 -24.59 -19.88 50.40
CA GLY A 11 -23.37 -19.42 51.09
C GLY A 11 -22.15 -20.33 51.03
N ASP A 12 -22.05 -21.37 50.20
CA ASP A 12 -20.94 -22.29 50.19
C ASP A 12 -20.08 -22.35 48.91
N GLY A 13 -20.29 -21.47 47.96
CA GLY A 13 -19.36 -21.27 46.84
C GLY A 13 -19.06 -22.52 45.99
N ARG A 14 -19.86 -23.59 46.07
CA ARG A 14 -19.64 -24.81 45.30
C ARG A 14 -20.59 -24.88 44.12
N ARG A 15 -20.04 -25.06 42.93
CA ARG A 15 -20.82 -25.34 41.72
C ARG A 15 -21.62 -26.64 41.91
N PRO A 16 -22.89 -26.73 41.50
CA PRO A 16 -23.66 -27.94 41.53
C PRO A 16 -22.99 -28.99 40.66
N GLN A 17 -22.68 -30.15 41.29
CA GLN A 17 -22.26 -31.34 40.54
C GLN A 17 -23.46 -31.83 39.71
N GLN A 18 -23.25 -31.97 38.42
CA GLN A 18 -24.22 -32.65 37.56
C GLN A 18 -24.37 -34.11 38.02
N PHE A 19 -25.54 -34.45 38.51
CA PHE A 19 -25.93 -35.82 38.87
C PHE A 19 -25.85 -36.69 37.60
N ARG A 20 -24.93 -37.65 37.60
CA ARG A 20 -24.98 -38.78 36.69
C ARG A 20 -26.22 -39.60 36.98
N LYS A 21 -27.07 -39.81 35.98
CA LYS A 21 -28.18 -40.77 36.07
C LYS A 21 -27.57 -42.16 36.32
N PRO A 22 -27.97 -42.89 37.38
CA PRO A 22 -27.56 -44.27 37.57
C PRO A 22 -28.27 -45.13 36.52
N GLY A 23 -27.55 -45.99 35.82
CA GLY A 23 -28.14 -47.08 35.07
C GLY A 23 -28.01 -47.07 33.55
N ALA A 24 -27.16 -46.23 32.94
CA ALA A 24 -26.84 -46.41 31.54
C ALA A 24 -25.82 -47.56 31.39
N PRO A 25 -26.14 -48.65 30.66
CA PRO A 25 -25.20 -49.74 30.44
C PRO A 25 -23.97 -49.20 29.69
N ALA A 26 -22.78 -49.60 30.11
CA ALA A 26 -21.54 -49.29 29.42
C ALA A 26 -21.64 -49.84 27.99
N SER A 27 -21.59 -48.97 27.01
CA SER A 27 -21.48 -49.40 25.62
C SER A 27 -20.21 -50.24 25.46
N PRO A 28 -20.31 -51.44 24.86
CA PRO A 28 -19.14 -52.27 24.61
C PRO A 28 -18.17 -51.47 23.75
N GLY A 29 -16.91 -51.42 24.18
CA GLY A 29 -15.86 -50.74 23.45
C GLY A 29 -15.77 -51.30 22.03
N LEU A 30 -16.03 -50.46 21.07
CA LEU A 30 -15.78 -50.79 19.68
C LEU A 30 -14.27 -51.03 19.52
N GLN A 31 -13.93 -52.30 19.33
CA GLN A 31 -12.58 -52.69 18.94
C GLN A 31 -12.22 -51.96 17.66
N ASN A 32 -11.02 -51.41 17.64
CA ASN A 32 -10.42 -50.78 16.47
C ASN A 32 -10.50 -51.71 15.26
N SER A 33 -11.49 -51.52 14.40
CA SER A 33 -11.43 -52.09 13.08
C SER A 33 -10.52 -51.21 12.22
N SER A 34 -9.47 -51.82 11.67
CA SER A 34 -8.46 -51.20 10.80
C SER A 34 -9.00 -50.81 9.41
N ALA A 35 -10.30 -50.71 9.23
CA ALA A 35 -10.97 -50.47 7.95
C ALA A 35 -11.68 -49.12 7.92
N GLY A 36 -11.07 -48.10 8.43
CA GLY A 36 -11.69 -46.77 8.42
C GLY A 36 -11.05 -45.80 7.45
N THR A 37 -11.16 -45.99 6.17
CA THR A 37 -10.73 -45.04 5.17
C THR A 37 -11.88 -44.22 4.53
N THR A 38 -13.06 -44.28 5.11
CA THR A 38 -14.16 -43.40 4.67
C THR A 38 -14.15 -42.15 5.55
N GLY A 39 -14.09 -40.99 4.93
CA GLY A 39 -13.95 -39.67 5.58
C GLY A 39 -15.11 -39.26 6.52
N PHE A 40 -15.95 -40.19 6.90
CA PHE A 40 -17.03 -40.05 7.87
C PHE A 40 -16.75 -40.70 9.22
N ASP A 41 -15.58 -41.32 9.39
CA ASP A 41 -15.21 -41.83 10.67
C ASP A 41 -14.89 -40.66 11.62
N GLY A 42 -15.85 -40.33 12.45
CA GLY A 42 -15.75 -39.39 13.56
C GLY A 42 -14.72 -39.78 14.63
N THR A 43 -13.84 -40.68 14.30
CA THR A 43 -12.81 -41.31 15.09
C THR A 43 -11.55 -40.46 15.22
N ASN A 44 -11.73 -39.22 15.52
CA ASN A 44 -10.73 -38.57 16.35
C ASN A 44 -10.94 -39.03 17.81
N THR A 45 -10.83 -40.31 18.06
CA THR A 45 -10.80 -40.83 19.41
C THR A 45 -9.67 -40.18 20.18
N THR A 46 -9.88 -39.96 21.47
CA THR A 46 -8.89 -39.31 22.35
C THR A 46 -7.51 -39.98 22.24
N ALA A 47 -7.45 -41.27 21.90
CA ALA A 47 -6.21 -42.02 21.66
C ALA A 47 -5.50 -41.58 20.37
N LYS A 48 -6.21 -41.39 19.26
CA LYS A 48 -5.62 -40.88 18.00
C LYS A 48 -5.16 -39.42 18.14
N ARG A 49 -5.90 -38.60 18.88
CA ARG A 49 -5.45 -37.25 19.22
C ARG A 49 -4.18 -37.25 20.07
N LYS A 50 -4.10 -38.09 21.12
CA LYS A 50 -2.90 -38.21 21.93
C LYS A 50 -1.72 -38.75 21.12
N ALA A 51 -1.93 -39.74 20.26
CA ALA A 51 -0.88 -40.28 19.41
C ALA A 51 -0.38 -39.25 18.41
N LYS A 52 -1.27 -38.44 17.78
CA LYS A 52 -0.90 -37.37 16.88
C LYS A 52 -0.19 -36.24 17.61
N GLU A 53 -0.59 -35.92 18.82
CA GLU A 53 0.07 -34.90 19.64
C GLU A 53 1.44 -35.40 20.16
N GLN A 54 1.58 -36.66 20.54
CA GLN A 54 2.87 -37.25 20.86
C GLN A 54 3.81 -37.33 19.67
N ALA A 55 3.32 -37.67 18.47
CA ALA A 55 4.10 -37.68 17.25
C ALA A 55 4.57 -36.24 16.90
N ARG A 56 3.72 -35.26 17.11
CA ARG A 56 4.07 -33.85 16.93
C ARG A 56 5.10 -33.36 17.94
N ARG A 57 4.98 -33.78 19.22
CA ARG A 57 5.97 -33.43 20.25
C ARG A 57 7.33 -34.12 20.00
N ARG A 58 7.33 -35.40 19.51
CA ARG A 58 8.56 -36.07 19.09
C ARG A 58 9.19 -35.39 17.88
N ALA A 59 8.42 -35.01 16.88
CA ALA A 59 8.93 -34.27 15.72
C ALA A 59 9.51 -32.88 16.09
N ILE A 60 8.97 -32.25 17.13
CA ILE A 60 9.51 -31.00 17.67
C ILE A 60 10.80 -31.27 18.46
N ALA A 61 10.85 -32.30 19.29
CA ALA A 61 12.05 -32.68 20.06
C ALA A 61 13.18 -33.16 19.15
N ASP A 62 12.85 -33.90 18.09
CA ASP A 62 13.81 -34.36 17.08
C ASP A 62 14.33 -33.16 16.23
N ALA A 63 13.51 -32.13 16.03
CA ALA A 63 13.93 -30.89 15.38
C ALA A 63 14.83 -30.00 16.27
N GLU A 64 14.70 -30.08 17.60
CA GLU A 64 15.57 -29.37 18.53
C GLU A 64 16.95 -30.04 18.69
N ASN A 65 17.04 -31.34 18.46
CA ASN A 65 18.27 -32.13 18.60
C ASN A 65 19.08 -32.29 17.28
N LEU A 66 18.59 -31.80 16.18
CA LEU A 66 19.37 -31.70 14.96
C LEU A 66 20.43 -30.57 15.11
N PRO A 67 21.70 -30.85 14.72
CA PRO A 67 22.68 -29.74 14.62
C PRO A 67 22.05 -28.66 13.76
N PRO A 68 22.35 -27.37 13.99
CA PRO A 68 21.68 -26.29 13.29
C PRO A 68 21.93 -26.44 11.79
N ILE A 69 21.10 -27.21 11.17
CA ILE A 69 20.85 -27.10 9.73
C ILE A 69 20.35 -25.67 9.65
N VAL A 70 21.11 -24.82 8.98
CA VAL A 70 20.67 -23.51 8.58
C VAL A 70 19.29 -23.72 8.02
N SER A 71 18.27 -23.50 8.87
CA SER A 71 16.89 -23.76 8.51
C SER A 71 16.51 -22.68 7.50
N SER A 72 16.71 -23.00 6.25
CA SER A 72 16.32 -22.21 5.11
C SER A 72 14.81 -21.98 5.01
N GLY A 73 14.05 -22.33 6.04
CA GLY A 73 12.62 -22.52 5.89
C GLY A 73 11.68 -21.50 6.52
N THR A 74 12.12 -20.64 7.42
CA THR A 74 11.18 -19.87 8.24
C THR A 74 11.36 -18.37 8.28
N ASP A 75 12.41 -17.82 7.67
CA ASP A 75 12.60 -16.37 7.58
C ASP A 75 11.82 -15.73 6.40
N ARG A 76 10.61 -16.19 6.14
CA ARG A 76 9.70 -15.61 5.13
C ARG A 76 9.20 -14.21 5.50
N THR A 77 9.54 -13.73 6.66
CA THR A 77 9.06 -12.48 7.25
C THR A 77 10.12 -11.40 7.37
N VAL A 78 11.28 -11.58 6.78
CA VAL A 78 12.38 -10.62 6.86
C VAL A 78 12.11 -9.33 6.08
N GLN A 79 10.86 -8.98 5.89
CA GLN A 79 10.54 -7.65 5.42
C GLN A 79 10.11 -6.80 6.61
N PRO A 80 10.93 -5.85 7.04
CA PRO A 80 10.44 -4.84 7.95
C PRO A 80 9.20 -4.22 7.29
N VAL A 81 8.09 -4.25 8.00
CA VAL A 81 6.80 -3.67 7.58
C VAL A 81 7.00 -2.27 7.00
N PHE A 82 7.98 -1.55 7.50
CA PHE A 82 8.36 -0.21 7.11
C PHE A 82 9.05 -0.11 5.74
N GLN A 83 9.84 -1.10 5.32
CA GLN A 83 10.43 -1.11 3.97
C GLN A 83 9.40 -1.36 2.88
N ARG A 84 8.42 -2.23 3.17
CA ARG A 84 7.36 -2.56 2.24
C ARG A 84 6.54 -1.36 1.81
N GLN A 85 6.36 -0.41 2.73
CA GLN A 85 5.57 0.80 2.50
C GLN A 85 6.41 1.94 1.91
N GLU A 86 7.65 2.13 2.36
CA GLU A 86 8.53 3.14 1.77
C GLU A 86 8.78 2.90 0.30
N SER A 87 8.92 1.62 -0.09
CA SER A 87 9.25 1.33 -1.48
C SER A 87 8.10 1.61 -2.44
N ALA A 88 6.89 1.21 -2.11
CA ALA A 88 5.74 1.46 -2.97
C ALA A 88 5.31 2.94 -2.95
N ALA A 89 5.26 3.54 -1.76
CA ALA A 89 4.86 4.94 -1.62
C ALA A 89 5.95 5.93 -2.11
N ALA A 90 7.23 5.64 -1.88
CA ALA A 90 8.32 6.48 -2.37
C ALA A 90 8.49 6.38 -3.89
N MET A 91 8.28 5.21 -4.49
CA MET A 91 8.24 5.09 -5.95
C MET A 91 7.00 5.75 -6.53
N ARG A 92 5.84 5.58 -5.92
CA ARG A 92 4.62 6.28 -6.37
C ARG A 92 4.78 7.80 -6.35
N ARG A 93 5.45 8.36 -5.35
CA ARG A 93 5.67 9.81 -5.23
C ARG A 93 6.80 10.35 -6.08
N ARG A 94 7.76 9.50 -6.43
CA ARG A 94 8.95 9.89 -7.18
C ARG A 94 8.92 9.40 -8.61
N ALA A 95 8.04 8.45 -8.92
CA ALA A 95 7.73 8.06 -10.27
C ALA A 95 6.67 8.96 -10.89
N THR A 96 5.80 9.57 -10.12
CA THR A 96 4.85 10.57 -10.57
C THR A 96 5.41 11.94 -10.23
N ASN A 97 5.80 12.69 -11.22
CA ASN A 97 6.13 14.11 -11.07
C ASN A 97 4.88 14.98 -10.91
N THR A 98 3.73 14.38 -10.86
CA THR A 98 2.43 14.98 -10.76
C THR A 98 1.84 14.68 -9.39
N ALA A 99 0.84 15.44 -9.02
CA ALA A 99 0.02 15.21 -7.83
C ALA A 99 -0.22 13.72 -7.61
N PRO A 100 -0.20 13.24 -6.38
CA PRO A 100 -0.68 11.90 -6.13
C PRO A 100 -2.05 11.83 -6.77
N ALA A 101 -2.19 10.98 -7.76
CA ALA A 101 -3.51 10.68 -8.25
C ALA A 101 -4.33 10.33 -7.01
N ALA A 102 -5.24 11.18 -6.68
CA ALA A 102 -6.17 11.02 -5.62
C ALA A 102 -6.78 9.62 -5.77
N LEU A 103 -7.86 9.32 -6.13
CA LEU A 103 -8.18 8.02 -6.71
C LEU A 103 -7.51 8.02 -8.10
N ASP A 104 -6.67 7.02 -8.42
CA ASP A 104 -6.30 6.82 -9.80
C ASP A 104 -7.58 6.81 -10.66
N ALA A 105 -7.45 6.89 -11.97
CA ALA A 105 -8.60 6.87 -12.86
C ALA A 105 -9.59 5.74 -12.55
N THR A 106 -9.19 4.79 -11.74
CA THR A 106 -9.97 3.63 -11.30
C THR A 106 -10.51 3.76 -9.88
N GLY A 107 -10.09 4.77 -9.10
CA GLY A 107 -10.37 4.80 -7.68
C GLY A 107 -9.81 3.58 -6.94
N ALA A 108 -8.81 2.92 -7.47
CA ALA A 108 -8.27 1.71 -6.87
C ALA A 108 -7.27 2.05 -5.79
N ILE A 109 -7.68 1.84 -4.56
CA ILE A 109 -6.71 1.56 -3.50
C ILE A 109 -6.13 0.19 -3.84
N ALA A 110 -4.80 0.11 -4.01
CA ALA A 110 -4.14 -1.15 -4.34
C ALA A 110 -4.67 -2.27 -3.44
N PRO A 111 -5.08 -3.40 -4.01
CA PRO A 111 -5.63 -4.50 -3.24
C PRO A 111 -4.64 -4.87 -2.15
N ARG A 112 -5.12 -4.95 -0.94
CA ARG A 112 -4.31 -5.37 0.19
C ARG A 112 -3.93 -6.81 0.02
N PRO A 113 -2.66 -7.14 0.17
CA PRO A 113 -2.32 -8.53 0.44
C PRO A 113 -3.06 -8.93 1.72
N ILE A 114 -3.93 -9.94 1.62
CA ILE A 114 -4.63 -10.47 2.76
C ILE A 114 -3.59 -10.96 3.75
N ARG A 115 -3.46 -10.23 4.85
CA ARG A 115 -2.56 -10.59 5.93
C ARG A 115 -3.19 -11.74 6.69
N ARG A 116 -2.82 -12.97 6.38
CA ARG A 116 -2.91 -14.00 7.42
C ARG A 116 -2.00 -13.54 8.57
N ARG A 117 -2.42 -13.79 9.82
CA ARG A 117 -1.59 -13.64 11.02
C ARG A 117 -0.32 -14.48 10.84
N PHE A 118 0.67 -13.95 10.15
CA PHE A 118 2.03 -14.44 10.30
C PHE A 118 2.49 -13.85 11.63
N VAL A 119 2.81 -14.71 12.57
CA VAL A 119 3.64 -14.34 13.70
C VAL A 119 4.94 -13.87 13.06
N GLU A 120 5.25 -12.62 13.22
CA GLU A 120 6.46 -11.97 12.71
C GLU A 120 7.62 -12.51 13.55
N ASP A 121 8.25 -13.58 13.09
CA ASP A 121 9.44 -14.18 13.74
C ASP A 121 10.74 -13.47 13.33
N ASP A 122 10.69 -12.20 12.93
CA ASP A 122 11.89 -11.40 12.72
C ASP A 122 12.47 -10.98 14.08
N PRO A 123 13.60 -11.57 14.52
CA PRO A 123 14.22 -11.21 15.79
C PRO A 123 14.70 -9.76 15.84
N PHE A 124 14.79 -9.08 14.70
CA PHE A 124 15.15 -7.68 14.55
C PHE A 124 13.94 -6.80 14.13
N GLY A 125 12.73 -7.35 14.12
CA GLY A 125 11.52 -6.58 13.84
C GLY A 125 11.10 -5.72 15.03
N PRO A 126 10.48 -4.55 14.79
CA PRO A 126 9.99 -3.70 15.87
C PRO A 126 8.87 -4.41 16.61
N THR A 127 8.99 -4.51 17.92
CA THR A 127 7.98 -5.16 18.76
C THR A 127 6.73 -4.32 18.92
N GLY A 128 6.88 -2.99 18.84
CA GLY A 128 5.82 -2.04 19.16
C GLY A 128 5.45 -2.05 20.64
N PHE A 129 4.52 -1.20 20.98
CA PHE A 129 3.90 -1.23 22.31
C PHE A 129 2.38 -1.31 22.17
N ARG A 130 1.77 -2.01 23.11
CA ARG A 130 0.32 -2.18 23.14
C ARG A 130 -0.31 -1.04 23.93
N SER A 131 -1.32 -0.39 23.34
CA SER A 131 -2.19 0.57 24.01
C SER A 131 -3.64 0.14 23.83
N GLY A 132 -4.22 -0.45 24.86
CA GLY A 132 -5.54 -1.06 24.81
C GLY A 132 -5.61 -2.18 23.74
N ALA A 133 -6.49 -2.01 22.78
CA ALA A 133 -6.69 -2.95 21.67
C ALA A 133 -5.86 -2.63 20.42
N PHE A 134 -4.84 -1.78 20.54
CA PHE A 134 -3.99 -1.38 19.43
C PHE A 134 -2.53 -1.70 19.70
N ILE A 135 -1.81 -2.03 18.64
CA ILE A 135 -0.36 -2.17 18.62
C ILE A 135 0.19 -0.97 17.85
N LEU A 136 1.05 -0.18 18.50
CA LEU A 136 1.69 1.01 17.96
C LEU A 136 3.15 0.71 17.70
N ARG A 137 3.64 1.06 16.51
CA ARG A 137 5.04 0.91 16.11
C ARG A 137 5.57 2.25 15.60
N PRO A 138 6.14 3.07 16.49
CA PRO A 138 6.77 4.32 16.09
C PRO A 138 8.16 4.06 15.52
N ALA A 139 8.59 4.95 14.61
CA ALA A 139 9.96 5.02 14.14
C ALA A 139 10.35 6.47 13.85
N ILE A 140 11.63 6.79 14.05
CA ILE A 140 12.24 8.06 13.68
C ILE A 140 13.41 7.75 12.75
N ASP A 141 13.49 8.49 11.66
CA ASP A 141 14.56 8.39 10.68
C ASP A 141 15.33 9.72 10.62
N VAL A 142 16.64 9.68 10.86
CA VAL A 142 17.53 10.81 10.64
C VAL A 142 18.50 10.43 9.54
N SER A 143 18.59 11.21 8.49
CA SER A 143 19.47 10.91 7.36
C SER A 143 20.03 12.19 6.76
N GLY A 144 21.20 12.06 6.15
CA GLY A 144 21.84 13.09 5.35
C GLY A 144 22.33 12.52 4.03
N GLY A 145 22.56 13.37 3.06
CA GLY A 145 22.97 12.92 1.76
C GLY A 145 23.34 14.06 0.82
N TYR A 146 23.50 13.67 -0.44
CA TYR A 146 23.77 14.58 -1.54
C TYR A 146 22.84 14.26 -2.70
N ASP A 147 22.21 15.29 -3.26
CA ASP A 147 21.41 15.22 -4.48
C ASP A 147 22.07 16.09 -5.55
N SER A 148 22.44 15.49 -6.68
CA SER A 148 23.13 16.19 -7.76
C SER A 148 22.23 17.14 -8.54
N ASN A 149 20.91 17.07 -8.37
CA ASN A 149 19.93 17.92 -9.05
C ASN A 149 18.60 17.99 -8.28
N PRO A 150 18.53 18.72 -7.16
CA PRO A 150 17.31 18.83 -6.35
C PRO A 150 16.14 19.48 -7.10
N GLY A 151 16.43 20.31 -8.08
CA GLY A 151 15.43 20.99 -8.91
C GLY A 151 14.86 20.16 -10.04
N GLN A 152 15.46 19.00 -10.34
CA GLN A 152 15.03 18.09 -11.43
C GLN A 152 14.83 18.81 -12.76
N ARG A 153 15.77 19.70 -13.10
CA ARG A 153 15.81 20.52 -14.31
C ARG A 153 17.25 20.65 -14.81
N PRO A 154 17.43 20.97 -16.10
CA PRO A 154 18.76 21.26 -16.62
C PRO A 154 19.43 22.44 -15.87
N GLY A 155 20.71 22.30 -15.56
CA GLY A 155 21.51 23.40 -15.01
C GLY A 155 21.33 23.69 -13.53
N VAL A 156 20.51 22.97 -12.80
CA VAL A 156 20.40 23.11 -11.33
C VAL A 156 21.60 22.43 -10.68
N PRO A 157 22.38 23.15 -9.85
CA PRO A 157 23.52 22.55 -9.14
C PRO A 157 23.05 21.55 -8.08
N GLY A 158 23.96 20.64 -7.70
CA GLY A 158 23.70 19.72 -6.60
C GLY A 158 23.80 20.39 -5.24
N SER A 159 23.19 19.78 -4.25
CA SER A 159 23.24 20.24 -2.84
C SER A 159 23.28 19.04 -1.89
N SER A 160 23.97 19.20 -0.80
CA SER A 160 23.80 18.32 0.35
C SER A 160 22.47 18.59 1.03
N PHE A 161 21.94 17.56 1.66
CA PHE A 161 20.66 17.68 2.37
C PHE A 161 20.67 16.89 3.68
N GLU A 162 19.80 17.32 4.57
CA GLU A 162 19.42 16.62 5.79
C GLU A 162 17.94 16.29 5.75
N ARG A 163 17.57 15.16 6.34
CA ARG A 163 16.18 14.72 6.42
C ARG A 163 15.87 14.18 7.80
N LEU A 164 14.81 14.69 8.39
CA LEU A 164 14.19 14.14 9.57
C LEU A 164 12.85 13.51 9.16
N GLY A 165 12.62 12.26 9.55
CA GLY A 165 11.39 11.53 9.29
C GLY A 165 10.82 10.93 10.57
N ALA A 166 9.52 10.83 10.65
CA ALA A 166 8.79 10.12 11.68
C ALA A 166 7.74 9.23 11.08
N GLU A 167 7.57 8.04 11.64
CA GLU A 167 6.55 7.08 11.22
C GLU A 167 5.82 6.53 12.43
N LEU A 168 4.52 6.27 12.26
CA LEU A 168 3.71 5.56 13.22
C LEU A 168 2.80 4.58 12.49
N ASN A 169 2.98 3.30 12.75
CA ASN A 169 2.05 2.27 12.34
C ASN A 169 1.16 1.91 13.52
N VAL A 170 -0.15 2.03 13.35
CA VAL A 170 -1.18 1.65 14.31
C VAL A 170 -1.96 0.48 13.75
N ARG A 171 -2.06 -0.61 14.49
CA ARG A 171 -2.81 -1.79 14.10
C ARG A 171 -3.72 -2.25 15.22
N SER A 172 -4.98 -2.53 14.89
CA SER A 172 -5.88 -3.17 15.85
C SER A 172 -5.49 -4.63 16.12
N ASP A 173 -5.66 -5.06 17.37
CA ASP A 173 -5.50 -6.46 17.80
C ASP A 173 -6.88 -7.08 18.11
N TRP A 174 -7.88 -6.74 17.31
CA TRP A 174 -9.23 -7.27 17.43
C TRP A 174 -9.31 -8.66 16.81
N SER A 175 -10.16 -9.50 17.38
CA SER A 175 -10.36 -10.87 16.87
C SER A 175 -11.24 -10.91 15.61
N ARG A 176 -12.09 -9.92 15.40
CA ARG A 176 -13.13 -9.93 14.37
C ARG A 176 -12.99 -8.82 13.34
N HIS A 177 -12.73 -7.60 13.78
CA HIS A 177 -12.57 -6.44 12.91
C HIS A 177 -11.09 -6.15 12.71
N GLU A 178 -10.75 -5.34 11.72
CA GLU A 178 -9.37 -4.90 11.47
C GLU A 178 -9.34 -3.42 11.20
N TRP A 179 -8.41 -2.72 11.82
CA TRP A 179 -8.08 -1.33 11.53
C TRP A 179 -6.57 -1.17 11.52
N ASN A 180 -6.07 -0.55 10.46
CA ASN A 180 -4.66 -0.20 10.34
C ASN A 180 -4.55 1.25 9.91
N THR A 181 -3.58 1.96 10.48
CA THR A 181 -3.23 3.31 10.07
C THR A 181 -1.72 3.41 9.97
N ASP A 182 -1.26 3.94 8.85
CA ASP A 182 0.14 4.26 8.61
C ASP A 182 0.27 5.77 8.47
N LEU A 183 1.00 6.40 9.38
CA LEU A 183 1.33 7.81 9.36
C LEU A 183 2.82 7.95 9.10
N ARG A 184 3.20 8.83 8.17
CA ARG A 184 4.58 9.16 7.85
C ARG A 184 4.70 10.64 7.58
N GLY A 185 5.66 11.25 8.27
CA GLY A 185 6.02 12.62 8.03
C GLY A 185 7.52 12.73 7.82
N SER A 186 7.97 13.62 6.95
CA SER A 186 9.37 13.98 6.85
C SER A 186 9.55 15.39 6.34
N TYR A 187 10.68 15.96 6.66
CA TYR A 187 11.12 17.23 6.12
C TYR A 187 12.55 17.11 5.62
N ILE A 188 12.82 17.66 4.43
CA ILE A 188 14.14 17.71 3.81
C ILE A 188 14.61 19.15 3.77
N TRP A 189 15.81 19.39 4.28
CA TRP A 189 16.54 20.66 4.20
C TRP A 189 17.70 20.50 3.23
N TYR A 190 17.76 21.38 2.21
CA TYR A 190 18.91 21.49 1.30
C TYR A 190 19.78 22.66 1.76
N ASN A 191 21.06 22.40 2.00
CA ASN A 191 21.96 23.39 2.62
C ASN A 191 22.25 24.60 1.73
N ASP A 192 22.38 24.37 0.41
CA ASP A 192 22.71 25.40 -0.56
C ASP A 192 21.51 25.87 -1.40
N LEU A 193 20.39 25.17 -1.31
CA LEU A 193 19.22 25.36 -2.16
C LEU A 193 17.91 25.31 -1.34
N GLU A 194 17.78 26.17 -0.36
CA GLU A 194 16.64 26.24 0.58
C GLU A 194 15.26 26.30 -0.13
N ARG A 195 15.20 26.84 -1.34
CA ARG A 195 13.98 26.90 -2.13
C ARG A 195 13.37 25.53 -2.45
N TYR A 196 14.19 24.47 -2.39
CA TYR A 196 13.76 23.09 -2.59
C TYR A 196 13.52 22.34 -1.27
N ASN A 197 13.59 23.03 -0.13
CA ASN A 197 13.18 22.47 1.14
C ASN A 197 11.72 22.04 1.06
N LYS A 198 11.44 20.81 1.49
CA LYS A 198 10.12 20.25 1.28
C LYS A 198 9.62 19.40 2.44
N PRO A 199 8.38 19.64 2.87
CA PRO A 199 7.65 18.73 3.74
C PRO A 199 7.12 17.54 2.94
N ASP A 200 6.86 16.46 3.64
CA ASP A 200 6.14 15.30 3.14
C ASP A 200 5.40 14.67 4.33
N LEU A 201 4.07 14.70 4.29
CA LEU A 201 3.21 14.02 5.26
C LEU A 201 2.24 13.12 4.51
N ASN A 202 2.18 11.89 4.90
CA ASN A 202 1.26 10.92 4.33
C ASN A 202 0.61 10.09 5.44
N VAL A 203 -0.70 10.07 5.44
CA VAL A 203 -1.52 9.24 6.30
C VAL A 203 -2.35 8.32 5.43
N ARG A 204 -2.39 7.04 5.77
CA ARG A 204 -3.28 6.08 5.15
C ARG A 204 -3.94 5.27 6.26
N THR A 205 -5.23 5.15 6.19
CA THR A 205 -6.00 4.32 7.11
C THR A 205 -6.90 3.38 6.33
N ASP A 206 -7.14 2.22 6.88
CA ASP A 206 -8.05 1.24 6.34
C ASP A 206 -8.68 0.44 7.46
N ALA A 207 -9.96 0.19 7.32
CA ALA A 207 -10.75 -0.58 8.25
C ALA A 207 -11.61 -1.62 7.52
N ARG A 208 -11.69 -2.80 8.12
CA ARG A 208 -12.63 -3.85 7.74
C ARG A 208 -13.49 -4.18 8.95
N ILE A 209 -14.80 -4.02 8.79
CA ILE A 209 -15.80 -4.34 9.80
C ILE A 209 -16.56 -5.58 9.34
N ASP A 210 -16.35 -6.70 10.00
CA ASP A 210 -17.04 -7.95 9.71
C ASP A 210 -18.46 -7.89 10.32
N ILE A 211 -19.48 -7.60 9.48
CA ILE A 211 -20.89 -7.50 9.88
C ILE A 211 -21.44 -8.91 10.13
N THR A 212 -21.24 -9.78 9.15
CA THR A 212 -21.56 -11.20 9.27
C THR A 212 -20.33 -12.03 8.85
N ARG A 213 -20.44 -13.36 8.79
CA ARG A 213 -19.39 -14.21 8.24
C ARG A 213 -19.17 -13.98 6.73
N GLN A 214 -20.18 -13.51 6.02
CA GLN A 214 -20.20 -13.33 4.58
C GLN A 214 -20.17 -11.86 4.17
N THR A 215 -20.56 -10.93 5.05
CA THR A 215 -20.67 -9.50 4.74
C THR A 215 -19.64 -8.71 5.52
N LYS A 216 -18.90 -7.86 4.82
CA LYS A 216 -17.89 -6.96 5.38
C LYS A 216 -18.18 -5.55 4.92
N ALA A 217 -18.07 -4.58 5.81
CA ALA A 217 -17.94 -3.17 5.43
C ALA A 217 -16.44 -2.84 5.32
N LEU A 218 -16.08 -2.10 4.29
CA LEU A 218 -14.71 -1.70 3.97
C LEU A 218 -14.65 -0.19 3.95
N VAL A 219 -13.70 0.39 4.69
CA VAL A 219 -13.50 1.84 4.75
C VAL A 219 -12.01 2.09 4.58
N ASP A 220 -11.66 2.96 3.65
CA ASP A 220 -10.28 3.36 3.42
C ASP A 220 -10.23 4.89 3.36
N GLY A 221 -9.12 5.48 3.82
CA GLY A 221 -8.91 6.91 3.76
C GLY A 221 -7.43 7.24 3.63
N TYR A 222 -7.14 8.40 3.05
CA TYR A 222 -5.77 8.88 2.95
C TYR A 222 -5.71 10.41 3.04
N PHE A 223 -4.55 10.89 3.46
CA PHE A 223 -4.19 12.30 3.44
C PHE A 223 -2.73 12.42 3.02
N THR A 224 -2.44 13.29 2.07
CA THR A 224 -1.09 13.63 1.62
C THR A 224 -0.92 15.12 1.61
N TYR A 225 0.18 15.61 2.20
CA TYR A 225 0.63 16.99 2.11
C TYR A 225 2.10 16.97 1.74
N ALA A 226 2.45 17.51 0.58
CA ALA A 226 3.81 17.47 0.07
C ALA A 226 4.09 18.66 -0.84
N ALA A 227 5.37 18.92 -1.08
CA ALA A 227 5.77 19.79 -2.17
C ALA A 227 5.68 19.02 -3.50
N ASP A 228 5.20 19.70 -4.52
CA ASP A 228 5.20 19.19 -5.87
C ASP A 228 6.63 19.07 -6.41
N ASN A 229 6.77 18.30 -7.48
CA ASN A 229 8.07 18.10 -8.08
C ASN A 229 8.48 19.36 -8.86
N PRO A 230 9.68 19.91 -8.64
CA PRO A 230 10.16 21.04 -9.43
C PRO A 230 10.17 20.81 -10.94
N GLY A 231 10.32 19.54 -11.37
CA GLY A 231 10.26 19.12 -12.78
C GLY A 231 8.88 18.81 -13.31
N ASP A 232 7.80 19.15 -12.58
CA ASP A 232 6.43 18.91 -13.05
C ASP A 232 6.15 19.60 -14.38
N PRO A 233 5.53 18.91 -15.36
CA PRO A 233 5.17 19.47 -16.65
C PRO A 233 4.24 20.68 -16.62
N ASN A 234 3.40 20.79 -15.58
CA ASN A 234 2.52 21.93 -15.37
C ASN A 234 3.25 23.16 -14.80
N LEU A 235 4.52 22.99 -14.38
CA LEU A 235 5.30 24.08 -13.83
C LEU A 235 6.25 24.66 -14.88
N PRO A 236 6.23 25.98 -15.15
CA PRO A 236 7.17 26.62 -16.04
C PRO A 236 8.61 26.54 -15.49
N ASN A 237 9.59 26.72 -16.37
CA ASN A 237 11.01 26.56 -16.02
C ASN A 237 11.55 27.64 -15.06
N ASP A 238 10.83 28.73 -14.87
CA ASP A 238 11.18 29.84 -13.99
C ASP A 238 10.58 29.75 -12.58
N VAL A 239 10.02 28.63 -12.20
CA VAL A 239 9.56 28.39 -10.82
C VAL A 239 10.75 28.40 -9.87
N ALA A 240 10.75 29.35 -8.95
CA ALA A 240 11.73 29.47 -7.88
C ALA A 240 11.45 28.49 -6.73
N LYS A 241 10.17 28.36 -6.35
CA LYS A 241 9.73 27.48 -5.28
C LYS A 241 8.53 26.66 -5.74
N PRO A 242 8.63 25.31 -5.74
CA PRO A 242 7.53 24.43 -6.08
C PRO A 242 6.32 24.64 -5.17
N PRO A 243 5.10 24.49 -5.70
CA PRO A 243 3.89 24.59 -4.89
C PRO A 243 3.79 23.42 -3.90
N LEU A 244 3.02 23.65 -2.86
CA LEU A 244 2.56 22.58 -1.96
C LEU A 244 1.20 22.09 -2.45
N PHE A 245 0.95 20.79 -2.30
CA PHE A 245 -0.38 20.26 -2.56
C PHE A 245 -0.89 19.43 -1.39
N ILE A 246 -2.21 19.40 -1.29
CA ILE A 246 -2.95 18.52 -0.40
C ILE A 246 -3.79 17.60 -1.27
N SER A 247 -3.68 16.30 -1.03
CA SER A 247 -4.60 15.32 -1.59
C SER A 247 -5.18 14.49 -0.45
N THR A 248 -6.49 14.46 -0.35
CA THR A 248 -7.22 13.73 0.68
C THR A 248 -8.42 13.04 0.07
N GLY A 249 -8.72 11.88 0.58
CA GLY A 249 -9.89 11.15 0.10
C GLY A 249 -10.17 9.91 0.90
N GLY A 250 -11.28 9.27 0.54
CA GLY A 250 -11.67 8.03 1.16
C GLY A 250 -12.71 7.27 0.37
N THR A 251 -12.76 5.98 0.61
CA THR A 251 -13.77 5.10 0.05
C THR A 251 -14.49 4.35 1.16
N ALA A 252 -15.78 4.10 0.95
CA ALA A 252 -16.58 3.21 1.76
C ALA A 252 -17.34 2.24 0.88
N GLY A 253 -17.55 1.03 1.37
CA GLY A 253 -18.25 0.02 0.58
C GLY A 253 -18.54 -1.24 1.36
N PHE A 254 -19.21 -2.16 0.67
CA PHE A 254 -19.59 -3.45 1.20
C PHE A 254 -19.10 -4.56 0.29
N SER A 255 -18.61 -5.63 0.88
CA SER A 255 -18.31 -6.90 0.20
C SER A 255 -19.19 -7.98 0.79
N HIS A 256 -19.83 -8.76 -0.10
CA HIS A 256 -20.64 -9.91 0.29
C HIS A 256 -20.21 -11.15 -0.50
N SER A 257 -19.98 -12.25 0.21
CA SER A 257 -19.57 -13.53 -0.40
C SER A 257 -20.75 -14.49 -0.46
N PHE A 258 -21.16 -14.85 -1.67
CA PHE A 258 -22.14 -15.89 -1.98
C PHE A 258 -21.40 -17.19 -2.30
N ASN A 259 -21.00 -17.95 -1.30
CA ASN A 259 -20.15 -19.11 -1.46
C ASN A 259 -18.79 -18.74 -2.09
N ARG A 260 -18.60 -18.98 -3.41
CA ARG A 260 -17.38 -18.65 -4.15
C ARG A 260 -17.44 -17.33 -4.90
N LEU A 261 -18.63 -16.76 -5.05
CA LEU A 261 -18.82 -15.45 -5.69
C LEU A 261 -18.71 -14.35 -4.64
N GLU A 262 -17.84 -13.39 -4.85
CA GLU A 262 -17.73 -12.18 -4.05
C GLU A 262 -18.17 -10.97 -4.86
N VAL A 263 -19.10 -10.20 -4.29
CA VAL A 263 -19.58 -8.94 -4.86
C VAL A 263 -19.14 -7.81 -3.96
N THR A 264 -18.41 -6.85 -4.51
CA THR A 264 -17.95 -5.67 -3.76
C THR A 264 -18.40 -4.40 -4.46
N LEU A 265 -19.14 -3.57 -3.75
CA LEU A 265 -19.55 -2.23 -4.19
C LEU A 265 -18.83 -1.20 -3.32
N ARG A 266 -18.21 -0.19 -3.95
CA ARG A 266 -17.54 0.91 -3.25
C ARG A 266 -17.91 2.25 -3.87
N GLY A 267 -18.06 3.28 -3.02
CA GLY A 267 -18.11 4.67 -3.41
C GLY A 267 -16.96 5.43 -2.77
N GLY A 268 -16.51 6.49 -3.39
CA GLY A 268 -15.38 7.28 -2.91
C GLY A 268 -15.48 8.74 -3.27
N VAL A 269 -14.77 9.55 -2.52
CA VAL A 269 -14.56 10.97 -2.79
C VAL A 269 -13.10 11.31 -2.55
N ASP A 270 -12.53 12.11 -3.44
CA ASP A 270 -11.15 12.59 -3.39
C ASP A 270 -11.07 14.06 -3.72
N ARG A 271 -10.20 14.75 -3.02
CA ARG A 271 -9.94 16.16 -3.17
C ARG A 271 -8.46 16.40 -3.38
N THR A 272 -8.11 17.14 -4.43
CA THR A 272 -6.77 17.64 -4.68
C THR A 272 -6.78 19.16 -4.74
N ALA A 273 -5.85 19.79 -4.03
CA ALA A 273 -5.71 21.25 -4.00
C ALA A 273 -4.23 21.66 -3.96
N TYR A 274 -3.87 22.66 -4.73
CA TYR A 274 -2.53 23.22 -4.85
C TYR A 274 -2.45 24.62 -4.25
N SER A 275 -1.30 24.93 -3.66
CA SER A 275 -0.92 26.32 -3.39
C SER A 275 -0.37 26.97 -4.66
N ASP A 276 -0.31 28.31 -4.70
CA ASP A 276 0.38 29.01 -5.76
C ASP A 276 1.88 28.66 -5.75
N ALA A 277 2.51 28.61 -6.93
CA ALA A 277 3.95 28.51 -7.07
C ALA A 277 4.59 29.91 -7.09
N VAL A 278 5.82 30.03 -6.60
CA VAL A 278 6.59 31.27 -6.65
C VAL A 278 7.54 31.23 -7.84
N LEU A 279 7.52 32.24 -8.71
CA LEU A 279 8.42 32.38 -9.86
C LEU A 279 9.73 33.08 -9.47
N ASN A 280 10.74 33.02 -10.34
CA ASN A 280 12.05 33.61 -10.08
C ASN A 280 12.02 35.15 -9.95
N ASP A 281 11.02 35.81 -10.52
CA ASP A 281 10.78 37.25 -10.38
C ASP A 281 10.01 37.64 -9.13
N GLY A 282 9.62 36.64 -8.30
CA GLY A 282 8.82 36.79 -7.10
C GLY A 282 7.31 36.85 -7.34
N SER A 283 6.86 36.78 -8.58
CA SER A 283 5.42 36.66 -8.89
C SER A 283 4.85 35.32 -8.52
N LEU A 284 3.53 35.24 -8.39
CA LEU A 284 2.82 34.00 -8.04
C LEU A 284 2.17 33.41 -9.30
N LEU A 285 2.40 32.15 -9.53
CA LEU A 285 1.67 31.36 -10.50
C LEU A 285 0.48 30.70 -9.80
N ASP A 286 -0.72 31.09 -10.22
CA ASP A 286 -1.97 30.53 -9.70
C ASP A 286 -2.19 29.12 -10.28
N LEU A 287 -2.23 28.11 -9.40
CA LEU A 287 -2.45 26.72 -9.77
C LEU A 287 -3.82 26.16 -9.31
N ARG A 288 -4.73 27.05 -8.92
CA ARG A 288 -6.07 26.65 -8.47
C ARG A 288 -6.93 26.04 -9.58
N ASP A 289 -6.51 26.16 -10.83
CA ASP A 289 -7.14 25.46 -11.96
C ASP A 289 -6.90 23.93 -11.92
N LEU A 290 -5.92 23.47 -11.14
CA LEU A 290 -5.69 22.05 -10.86
C LEU A 290 -6.46 21.54 -9.64
N ASN A 291 -7.23 22.40 -8.96
CA ASN A 291 -8.01 22.00 -7.80
C ASN A 291 -9.31 21.35 -8.23
N TYR A 292 -9.53 20.11 -7.81
CA TYR A 292 -10.78 19.40 -8.12
C TYR A 292 -11.21 18.49 -6.99
N THR A 293 -12.49 18.11 -7.03
CA THR A 293 -13.05 17.02 -6.26
C THR A 293 -13.53 15.94 -7.23
N GLN A 294 -13.13 14.70 -6.98
CA GLN A 294 -13.55 13.53 -7.75
C GLN A 294 -14.49 12.68 -6.92
N TYR A 295 -15.61 12.31 -7.49
CA TYR A 295 -16.59 11.37 -6.93
C TYR A 295 -16.59 10.12 -7.78
N GLY A 296 -16.57 8.93 -7.18
CA GLY A 296 -16.53 7.71 -7.96
C GLY A 296 -17.28 6.55 -7.30
N THR A 297 -17.75 5.64 -8.14
CA THR A 297 -18.36 4.38 -7.72
C THR A 297 -17.84 3.25 -8.56
N ARG A 298 -17.59 2.09 -7.93
CA ARG A 298 -17.12 0.88 -8.61
C ARG A 298 -17.78 -0.37 -8.07
N LEU A 299 -18.00 -1.32 -8.98
CA LEU A 299 -18.53 -2.65 -8.71
C LEU A 299 -17.53 -3.71 -9.16
N ARG A 300 -17.19 -4.63 -8.26
CA ARG A 300 -16.34 -5.78 -8.52
C ARG A 300 -17.09 -7.08 -8.29
N LEU A 301 -16.93 -8.00 -9.22
CA LEU A 301 -17.42 -9.37 -9.16
C LEU A 301 -16.23 -10.32 -9.23
N GLY A 302 -15.95 -11.00 -8.13
CA GLY A 302 -14.85 -11.99 -8.01
C GLY A 302 -15.41 -13.40 -7.86
N TYR A 303 -14.78 -14.39 -8.46
CA TYR A 303 -15.15 -15.79 -8.31
C TYR A 303 -13.96 -16.63 -7.89
N GLU A 304 -13.99 -17.22 -6.70
CA GLU A 304 -12.92 -18.09 -6.21
C GLU A 304 -12.94 -19.41 -6.96
N THR A 305 -12.08 -19.55 -7.97
CA THR A 305 -11.96 -20.75 -8.80
C THR A 305 -11.31 -21.89 -8.04
N MET A 306 -10.29 -21.57 -7.25
CA MET A 306 -9.60 -22.45 -6.31
C MET A 306 -9.10 -21.64 -5.11
N PRO A 307 -8.83 -22.30 -3.97
CA PRO A 307 -8.36 -21.60 -2.77
C PRO A 307 -7.15 -20.71 -3.05
N GLY A 308 -7.30 -19.40 -2.82
CA GLY A 308 -6.26 -18.41 -3.03
C GLY A 308 -6.10 -17.90 -4.47
N ILE A 309 -7.02 -18.24 -5.39
CA ILE A 309 -7.05 -17.67 -6.75
C ILE A 309 -8.47 -17.21 -7.07
N THR A 310 -8.63 -15.89 -7.19
CA THR A 310 -9.92 -15.24 -7.42
C THR A 310 -9.84 -14.33 -8.65
N PRO A 311 -10.17 -14.84 -9.86
CA PRO A 311 -10.42 -13.99 -11.02
C PRO A 311 -11.60 -13.05 -10.74
N PHE A 312 -11.56 -11.85 -11.35
CA PHE A 312 -12.60 -10.84 -11.18
C PHE A 312 -12.80 -9.99 -12.44
N VAL A 313 -13.96 -9.34 -12.47
CA VAL A 313 -14.28 -8.23 -13.37
C VAL A 313 -14.65 -7.04 -12.48
N GLU A 314 -14.14 -5.86 -12.81
CA GLU A 314 -14.46 -4.62 -12.10
C GLU A 314 -14.75 -3.52 -13.12
N GLY A 315 -15.81 -2.77 -12.87
CA GLY A 315 -16.16 -1.57 -13.63
C GLY A 315 -16.47 -0.41 -12.69
N GLY A 316 -16.25 0.79 -13.15
CA GLY A 316 -16.52 1.99 -12.37
C GLY A 316 -16.74 3.22 -13.24
N ILE A 317 -17.35 4.21 -12.59
CA ILE A 317 -17.59 5.54 -13.12
C ILE A 317 -17.13 6.56 -12.10
N ASP A 318 -16.63 7.68 -12.57
CA ASP A 318 -16.25 8.83 -11.73
C ASP A 318 -16.51 10.15 -12.44
N GLN A 319 -16.62 11.21 -11.65
CA GLN A 319 -16.77 12.58 -12.10
C GLN A 319 -15.73 13.46 -11.39
N ARG A 320 -15.02 14.28 -12.14
CA ARG A 320 -14.15 15.35 -11.64
C ARG A 320 -14.81 16.70 -11.81
N VAL A 321 -14.92 17.41 -10.70
CA VAL A 321 -15.49 18.76 -10.66
C VAL A 321 -14.40 19.70 -10.16
N HIS A 322 -13.98 20.63 -11.01
CA HIS A 322 -12.99 21.65 -10.66
C HIS A 322 -13.61 22.77 -9.84
N ASP A 323 -12.82 23.40 -8.99
CA ASP A 323 -13.29 24.51 -8.14
C ASP A 323 -13.72 25.72 -8.95
N ARG A 324 -13.08 25.91 -10.09
CA ARG A 324 -13.42 26.95 -11.06
C ARG A 324 -14.17 26.33 -12.22
N THR A 325 -15.32 26.89 -12.56
CA THR A 325 -16.08 26.47 -13.74
C THR A 325 -15.26 26.60 -15.02
N THR A 326 -14.40 27.63 -15.09
CA THR A 326 -13.47 27.82 -16.19
C THR A 326 -12.09 28.18 -15.65
N ASP A 327 -11.06 27.66 -16.27
CA ASP A 327 -9.67 27.99 -15.99
C ASP A 327 -9.30 29.42 -16.44
N GLN A 328 -8.05 29.84 -16.25
CA GLN A 328 -7.54 31.13 -16.64
C GLN A 328 -7.62 31.39 -18.16
N ASN A 329 -7.76 30.33 -18.94
CA ASN A 329 -7.94 30.40 -20.40
C ASN A 329 -9.42 30.40 -20.83
N GLY A 330 -10.35 30.42 -19.89
CA GLY A 330 -11.80 30.35 -20.13
C GLY A 330 -12.32 28.95 -20.46
N VAL A 331 -11.57 27.89 -20.15
CA VAL A 331 -11.87 26.52 -20.52
C VAL A 331 -12.44 25.76 -19.33
N ASN A 332 -13.54 25.04 -19.53
CA ASN A 332 -14.09 24.11 -18.53
C ASN A 332 -13.32 22.78 -18.57
N ARG A 333 -12.75 22.38 -17.43
CA ARG A 333 -11.96 21.15 -17.28
C ARG A 333 -12.68 20.02 -16.55
N ASN A 334 -13.96 20.20 -16.19
CA ASN A 334 -14.75 19.13 -15.62
C ASN A 334 -14.77 17.93 -16.56
N SER A 335 -14.84 16.74 -16.01
CA SER A 335 -14.76 15.52 -16.81
C SER A 335 -15.43 14.33 -16.12
N ASP A 336 -15.97 13.44 -16.94
CA ASP A 336 -16.56 12.18 -16.53
C ASP A 336 -15.67 11.02 -16.95
N GLY A 337 -15.39 10.11 -16.04
CA GLY A 337 -14.53 8.95 -16.26
C GLY A 337 -15.31 7.64 -16.19
N GLN A 338 -14.90 6.66 -16.99
CA GLN A 338 -15.40 5.30 -16.92
C GLN A 338 -14.28 4.30 -17.19
N PHE A 339 -14.39 3.14 -16.59
CA PHE A 339 -13.44 2.07 -16.83
C PHE A 339 -14.06 0.68 -16.68
N ILE A 340 -13.42 -0.28 -17.33
CA ILE A 340 -13.62 -1.70 -17.11
C ILE A 340 -12.29 -2.42 -17.12
N ARG A 341 -12.10 -3.33 -16.14
CA ARG A 341 -10.90 -4.17 -16.07
C ARG A 341 -11.22 -5.59 -15.64
N VAL A 342 -10.38 -6.50 -16.06
CA VAL A 342 -10.39 -7.89 -15.62
C VAL A 342 -9.07 -8.22 -14.97
N GLY A 343 -9.10 -9.13 -14.01
CA GLY A 343 -7.88 -9.48 -13.28
C GLY A 343 -8.02 -10.72 -12.44
N THR A 344 -6.97 -10.99 -11.66
CA THR A 344 -6.95 -12.11 -10.72
C THR A 344 -6.23 -11.71 -9.45
N THR A 345 -6.85 -11.98 -8.31
CA THR A 345 -6.24 -11.85 -6.99
C THR A 345 -5.60 -13.19 -6.61
N PHE A 346 -4.35 -13.14 -6.14
CA PHE A 346 -3.56 -14.28 -5.69
C PHE A 346 -3.31 -14.21 -4.19
N GLU A 347 -3.64 -15.27 -3.48
CA GLU A 347 -3.42 -15.42 -2.03
C GLU A 347 -2.72 -16.76 -1.73
N LEU A 348 -1.80 -17.16 -2.60
CA LEU A 348 -1.02 -18.37 -2.45
C LEU A 348 0.03 -18.15 -1.34
N THR A 349 -0.37 -18.45 -0.13
CA THR A 349 0.39 -18.18 1.10
C THR A 349 1.83 -18.64 1.01
N GLY A 350 2.75 -17.71 1.22
CA GLY A 350 4.19 -17.96 1.22
C GLY A 350 4.78 -18.18 -0.17
N TYR A 351 4.03 -17.92 -1.23
CA TYR A 351 4.51 -18.08 -2.59
C TYR A 351 4.23 -16.84 -3.45
N LEU A 352 2.97 -16.51 -3.65
CA LEU A 352 2.52 -15.39 -4.47
C LEU A 352 1.32 -14.71 -3.82
N VAL A 353 1.39 -13.41 -3.60
CA VAL A 353 0.31 -12.61 -3.02
C VAL A 353 0.19 -11.31 -3.79
N GLY A 354 -1.03 -10.92 -4.09
CA GLY A 354 -1.31 -9.65 -4.75
C GLY A 354 -2.37 -9.78 -5.83
N GLU A 355 -2.37 -8.85 -6.76
CA GLU A 355 -3.34 -8.76 -7.83
C GLU A 355 -2.69 -8.35 -9.15
N VAL A 356 -3.18 -8.89 -10.25
CA VAL A 356 -2.88 -8.44 -11.60
C VAL A 356 -4.17 -8.13 -12.30
N SER A 357 -4.27 -6.95 -12.90
CA SER A 357 -5.43 -6.57 -13.70
C SER A 357 -5.04 -5.69 -14.88
N ALA A 358 -5.83 -5.82 -15.94
CA ALA A 358 -5.74 -4.99 -17.14
C ALA A 358 -7.13 -4.65 -17.65
N GLY A 359 -7.27 -3.52 -18.29
CA GLY A 359 -8.53 -3.04 -18.81
C GLY A 359 -8.37 -1.82 -19.71
N ILE A 360 -9.44 -1.10 -19.83
CA ILE A 360 -9.50 0.17 -20.57
C ILE A 360 -10.18 1.21 -19.72
N LEU A 361 -9.73 2.44 -19.87
CA LEU A 361 -10.34 3.63 -19.29
C LEU A 361 -10.64 4.65 -20.39
N GLU A 362 -11.63 5.46 -20.11
CA GLU A 362 -12.00 6.60 -20.92
C GLU A 362 -12.40 7.76 -19.99
N ARG A 363 -12.00 8.97 -20.36
CA ARG A 363 -12.40 10.22 -19.71
C ARG A 363 -12.87 11.21 -20.76
N GLU A 364 -14.11 11.67 -20.59
CA GLU A 364 -14.75 12.66 -21.43
C GLU A 364 -14.74 14.01 -20.72
N TYR A 365 -14.33 15.06 -21.43
CA TYR A 365 -14.26 16.42 -20.91
C TYR A 365 -15.51 17.20 -21.31
N GLU A 366 -16.03 18.05 -20.41
CA GLU A 366 -17.18 18.91 -20.70
C GLU A 366 -16.89 19.92 -21.82
N ASN A 367 -15.62 20.32 -21.98
CA ASN A 367 -15.20 21.16 -23.09
C ASN A 367 -15.08 20.32 -24.39
N PRO A 368 -15.88 20.61 -25.43
CA PRO A 368 -15.87 19.87 -26.69
C PRO A 368 -14.56 20.01 -27.50
N ASP A 369 -13.75 21.04 -27.20
CA ASP A 369 -12.46 21.27 -27.88
C ASP A 369 -11.36 20.34 -27.33
N PHE A 370 -11.59 19.69 -26.21
CA PHE A 370 -10.65 18.73 -25.65
C PHE A 370 -10.90 17.34 -26.21
N PRO A 371 -9.84 16.66 -26.70
CA PRO A 371 -9.97 15.25 -27.06
C PRO A 371 -10.26 14.42 -25.82
N ASN A 372 -11.11 13.40 -25.98
CA ASN A 372 -11.35 12.41 -24.94
C ASN A 372 -10.07 11.62 -24.68
N LEU A 373 -9.70 11.48 -23.42
CA LEU A 373 -8.55 10.70 -23.05
C LEU A 373 -8.98 9.23 -22.94
N ARG A 374 -8.32 8.36 -23.71
CA ARG A 374 -8.60 6.94 -23.77
C ARG A 374 -7.31 6.13 -23.70
N GLY A 375 -7.27 5.10 -22.88
CA GLY A 375 -6.05 4.31 -22.80
C GLY A 375 -6.17 2.99 -22.06
N PRO A 376 -5.07 2.21 -22.06
CA PRO A 376 -5.00 0.97 -21.31
C PRO A 376 -4.95 1.26 -19.81
N LEU A 377 -5.71 0.49 -19.06
CA LEU A 377 -5.75 0.53 -17.61
C LEU A 377 -5.00 -0.66 -17.05
N LEU A 378 -3.90 -0.40 -16.36
CA LEU A 378 -3.14 -1.41 -15.63
C LEU A 378 -3.19 -1.06 -14.14
N ASP A 379 -3.54 -2.02 -13.31
CA ASP A 379 -3.45 -1.89 -11.86
C ASP A 379 -3.06 -3.25 -11.27
N SER A 380 -1.78 -3.39 -10.95
CA SER A 380 -1.20 -4.66 -10.57
C SER A 380 -0.20 -4.45 -9.45
N SER A 381 -0.25 -5.32 -8.46
CA SER A 381 0.70 -5.35 -7.35
C SER A 381 0.91 -6.80 -6.93
N LEU A 382 2.06 -7.37 -7.28
CA LEU A 382 2.43 -8.73 -6.97
C LEU A 382 3.63 -8.78 -6.04
N THR A 383 3.56 -9.64 -5.04
CA THR A 383 4.69 -10.03 -4.19
C THR A 383 4.93 -11.52 -4.36
N TYR A 384 6.07 -11.86 -4.92
CA TYR A 384 6.53 -13.22 -5.12
C TYR A 384 7.69 -13.53 -4.17
N PHE A 385 7.53 -14.54 -3.35
CA PHE A 385 8.56 -15.04 -2.44
C PHE A 385 9.37 -16.11 -3.16
N ALA A 386 10.37 -15.67 -3.94
CA ALA A 386 11.19 -16.55 -4.77
C ALA A 386 11.97 -17.56 -3.93
N THR A 387 12.48 -17.11 -2.78
CA THR A 387 13.10 -17.94 -1.74
C THR A 387 12.74 -17.38 -0.36
N PRO A 388 13.00 -18.10 0.74
CA PRO A 388 12.82 -17.53 2.08
C PRO A 388 13.61 -16.23 2.34
N LEU A 389 14.68 -16.01 1.57
CA LEU A 389 15.56 -14.84 1.71
C LEU A 389 15.36 -13.80 0.61
N THR A 390 14.61 -14.12 -0.45
CA THR A 390 14.48 -13.26 -1.63
C THR A 390 13.01 -13.01 -1.93
N THR A 391 12.63 -11.75 -1.95
CA THR A 391 11.29 -11.33 -2.33
C THR A 391 11.36 -10.41 -3.53
N LEU A 392 10.55 -10.71 -4.55
CA LEU A 392 10.33 -9.88 -5.73
C LEU A 392 8.97 -9.19 -5.60
N ARG A 393 8.92 -7.88 -5.83
CA ARG A 393 7.67 -7.12 -5.97
C ARG A 393 7.60 -6.50 -7.34
N LEU A 394 6.44 -6.61 -7.93
CA LEU A 394 6.11 -6.03 -9.22
C LEU A 394 4.89 -5.13 -9.04
N GLU A 395 4.94 -3.95 -9.60
CA GLU A 395 3.82 -3.00 -9.61
C GLU A 395 3.67 -2.44 -11.02
N ALA A 396 2.43 -2.30 -11.46
CA ALA A 396 2.08 -1.58 -12.67
C ALA A 396 0.81 -0.77 -12.38
N ARG A 397 0.79 0.47 -12.81
CA ARG A 397 -0.32 1.37 -12.55
C ARG A 397 -0.54 2.32 -13.70
N THR A 398 -1.81 2.56 -14.04
CA THR A 398 -2.25 3.66 -14.92
C THR A 398 -2.99 4.72 -14.09
N ALA A 399 -2.74 5.98 -14.37
CA ALA A 399 -3.44 7.13 -13.81
C ALA A 399 -3.73 8.16 -14.90
N VAL A 400 -4.73 9.01 -14.69
CA VAL A 400 -4.99 10.21 -15.51
C VAL A 400 -4.71 11.43 -14.67
N ASP A 401 -3.71 12.20 -15.09
CA ASP A 401 -3.31 13.44 -14.44
C ASP A 401 -3.89 14.64 -15.16
N GLU A 402 -4.27 15.66 -14.39
CA GLU A 402 -4.72 16.93 -14.92
C GLU A 402 -3.56 17.75 -15.51
N SER A 403 -3.84 18.57 -16.50
CA SER A 403 -2.85 19.48 -17.10
C SER A 403 -3.44 20.87 -17.29
N ILE A 404 -2.65 21.92 -17.01
CA ILE A 404 -2.99 23.31 -17.34
C ILE A 404 -2.30 23.76 -18.63
N ILE A 405 -1.60 22.88 -19.31
CA ILE A 405 -0.97 23.19 -20.60
C ILE A 405 -2.10 23.46 -21.61
N SER A 406 -1.97 24.56 -22.34
CA SER A 406 -2.97 24.94 -23.33
C SER A 406 -3.13 23.89 -24.43
N GLY A 407 -4.37 23.51 -24.72
CA GLY A 407 -4.71 22.48 -25.70
C GLY A 407 -4.53 21.03 -25.23
N VAL A 408 -4.08 20.82 -23.99
CA VAL A 408 -3.93 19.49 -23.38
C VAL A 408 -5.13 19.22 -22.48
N SER A 409 -5.81 18.12 -22.71
CA SER A 409 -6.95 17.70 -21.87
C SER A 409 -6.49 17.04 -20.57
N GLY A 410 -5.40 16.28 -20.62
CA GLY A 410 -4.80 15.59 -19.48
C GLY A 410 -3.63 14.74 -19.94
N ALA A 411 -3.01 14.02 -19.02
CA ALA A 411 -1.93 13.08 -19.32
C ALA A 411 -2.28 11.67 -18.84
N LEU A 412 -2.12 10.70 -19.74
CA LEU A 412 -2.17 9.28 -19.37
C LEU A 412 -0.80 8.88 -18.83
N GLN A 413 -0.76 8.60 -17.54
CA GLN A 413 0.45 8.17 -16.87
C GLN A 413 0.44 6.66 -16.61
N GLN A 414 1.54 6.00 -16.95
CA GLN A 414 1.77 4.60 -16.68
C GLN A 414 3.07 4.43 -15.92
N ASP A 415 3.01 3.80 -14.77
CA ASP A 415 4.16 3.54 -13.92
C ASP A 415 4.37 2.03 -13.73
N TYR A 416 5.59 1.60 -13.90
CA TYR A 416 6.03 0.22 -13.69
C TYR A 416 7.16 0.21 -12.68
N ALA A 417 7.11 -0.70 -11.73
CA ALA A 417 8.16 -0.84 -10.73
C ALA A 417 8.46 -2.32 -10.45
N MET A 418 9.72 -2.60 -10.28
CA MET A 418 10.23 -3.88 -9.81
C MET A 418 11.17 -3.64 -8.63
N GLN A 419 10.98 -4.38 -7.57
CA GLN A 419 11.87 -4.37 -6.41
C GLN A 419 12.26 -5.79 -6.02
N ILE A 420 13.54 -5.98 -5.75
CA ILE A 420 14.11 -7.22 -5.24
C ILE A 420 14.70 -6.93 -3.87
N ASP A 421 14.23 -7.61 -2.84
CA ASP A 421 14.81 -7.60 -1.51
C ASP A 421 15.49 -8.94 -1.25
N HIS A 422 16.76 -8.90 -0.83
CA HIS A 422 17.53 -10.10 -0.51
C HIS A 422 18.14 -9.98 0.89
N ALA A 423 17.86 -10.92 1.75
CA ALA A 423 18.44 -11.01 3.08
C ALA A 423 19.76 -11.80 3.02
N PHE A 424 20.91 -11.13 2.82
CA PHE A 424 22.23 -11.75 2.89
C PHE A 424 22.49 -12.40 4.25
N ARG A 425 21.98 -11.75 5.29
CA ARG A 425 21.95 -12.19 6.68
C ARG A 425 20.67 -11.67 7.34
N ARG A 426 20.28 -12.18 8.49
CA ARG A 426 19.14 -11.68 9.26
C ARG A 426 19.26 -10.18 9.61
N TRP A 427 20.48 -9.72 9.75
CA TRP A 427 20.82 -8.34 10.09
C TRP A 427 21.27 -7.48 8.87
N LEU A 428 21.42 -8.08 7.68
CA LEU A 428 21.84 -7.35 6.47
C LEU A 428 20.90 -7.67 5.31
N ILE A 429 20.17 -6.66 4.87
CA ILE A 429 19.25 -6.74 3.74
C ILE A 429 19.72 -5.81 2.64
N GLY A 430 19.77 -6.32 1.41
CA GLY A 430 19.99 -5.53 0.21
C GLY A 430 18.70 -5.39 -0.57
N THR A 431 18.48 -4.21 -1.12
CA THR A 431 17.33 -3.89 -1.97
C THR A 431 17.84 -3.32 -3.29
N VAL A 432 17.30 -3.82 -4.39
CA VAL A 432 17.49 -3.22 -5.72
C VAL A 432 16.11 -2.89 -6.27
N ARG A 433 16.01 -1.73 -6.94
CA ARG A 433 14.75 -1.25 -7.45
C ARG A 433 14.91 -0.64 -8.82
N PHE A 434 13.96 -0.95 -9.71
CA PHE A 434 13.84 -0.39 -11.04
C PHE A 434 12.45 0.24 -11.17
N GLY A 435 12.38 1.41 -11.76
CA GLY A 435 11.15 2.10 -12.08
C GLY A 435 11.20 2.64 -13.50
N TYR A 436 10.08 2.52 -14.21
CA TYR A 436 9.84 3.15 -15.50
C TYR A 436 8.47 3.81 -15.46
N GLY A 437 8.38 5.04 -15.91
CA GLY A 437 7.14 5.78 -16.04
C GLY A 437 7.07 6.45 -17.40
N VAL A 438 5.90 6.46 -18.00
CA VAL A 438 5.61 7.21 -19.22
C VAL A 438 4.40 8.08 -18.99
N SER A 439 4.46 9.33 -19.42
CA SER A 439 3.34 10.27 -19.40
C SER A 439 3.09 10.73 -20.85
N ASP A 440 1.91 10.42 -21.36
CA ASP A 440 1.45 10.77 -22.71
C ASP A 440 0.38 11.86 -22.57
N PHE A 441 0.63 13.02 -23.20
CA PHE A 441 -0.18 14.24 -23.05
C PHE A 441 -1.22 14.32 -24.16
N GLU A 442 -2.47 14.00 -23.84
CA GLU A 442 -3.58 14.00 -24.79
C GLU A 442 -3.85 15.42 -25.32
N GLY A 443 -3.81 15.58 -26.65
CA GLY A 443 -3.89 16.88 -27.32
C GLY A 443 -2.52 17.52 -27.62
N SER A 444 -1.42 16.86 -27.25
CA SER A 444 -0.05 17.31 -27.54
C SER A 444 0.81 16.13 -28.01
N PRO A 445 1.82 16.35 -28.86
CA PRO A 445 2.77 15.31 -29.21
C PRO A 445 3.78 15.01 -28.11
N ARG A 446 3.65 15.62 -26.93
CA ARG A 446 4.59 15.47 -25.81
C ARG A 446 4.45 14.10 -25.16
N VAL A 447 5.60 13.44 -25.00
CA VAL A 447 5.75 12.20 -24.25
C VAL A 447 6.97 12.32 -23.33
N ASP A 448 6.79 12.01 -22.07
CA ASP A 448 7.84 12.06 -21.04
C ASP A 448 8.12 10.65 -20.52
N ASP A 449 9.36 10.17 -20.73
CA ASP A 449 9.85 8.90 -20.20
C ASP A 449 10.71 9.13 -18.97
N ARG A 450 10.37 8.47 -17.88
CA ARG A 450 11.07 8.57 -16.60
C ARG A 450 11.61 7.21 -16.17
N TYR A 451 12.87 7.21 -15.76
CA TYR A 451 13.57 6.02 -15.33
C TYR A 451 14.16 6.21 -13.93
N ILE A 452 14.07 5.18 -13.12
CA ILE A 452 14.64 5.14 -11.77
C ILE A 452 15.37 3.82 -11.58
N ILE A 453 16.61 3.91 -11.09
CA ILE A 453 17.35 2.77 -10.56
C ILE A 453 17.82 3.11 -9.16
N SER A 454 17.66 2.22 -8.22
CA SER A 454 18.19 2.43 -6.88
C SER A 454 18.64 1.13 -6.24
N GLY A 455 19.66 1.26 -5.39
CA GLY A 455 20.19 0.20 -4.55
C GLY A 455 20.29 0.67 -3.11
N GLY A 456 19.93 -0.18 -2.16
CA GLY A 456 19.95 0.13 -0.75
C GLY A 456 20.48 -1.04 0.08
N LEU A 457 21.10 -0.71 1.21
CA LEU A 457 21.54 -1.65 2.22
C LEU A 457 20.97 -1.24 3.58
N ILE A 458 20.45 -2.21 4.31
CA ILE A 458 20.01 -2.04 5.68
C ILE A 458 20.81 -2.97 6.57
N TYR A 459 21.49 -2.36 7.51
CA TYR A 459 22.18 -3.06 8.59
C TYR A 459 21.39 -2.90 9.87
N LYS A 460 20.81 -3.99 10.36
CA LYS A 460 20.04 -4.05 11.62
C LYS A 460 21.02 -4.26 12.77
N ALA A 461 21.50 -3.18 13.37
CA ALA A 461 22.43 -3.26 14.49
C ALA A 461 21.78 -3.88 15.74
N THR A 462 20.56 -3.47 16.02
CA THR A 462 19.68 -4.05 17.05
C THR A 462 18.24 -4.10 16.54
N ARG A 463 17.29 -4.51 17.39
CA ARG A 463 15.86 -4.43 17.06
C ARG A 463 15.38 -3.00 16.85
N ASP A 464 15.96 -2.08 17.62
CA ASP A 464 15.51 -0.69 17.70
C ASP A 464 16.36 0.25 16.85
N VAL A 465 17.52 -0.21 16.33
CA VAL A 465 18.50 0.63 15.62
C VAL A 465 18.92 -0.01 14.32
N HIS A 466 18.61 0.66 13.20
CA HIS A 466 19.02 0.27 11.86
C HIS A 466 19.81 1.38 11.19
N LEU A 467 20.92 1.01 10.55
CA LEU A 467 21.67 1.87 9.63
C LEU A 467 21.23 1.61 8.20
N ARG A 468 21.13 2.66 7.40
CA ARG A 468 20.71 2.61 6.01
C ARG A 468 21.70 3.35 5.13
N ALA A 469 21.97 2.78 3.96
CA ALA A 469 22.70 3.43 2.89
C ALA A 469 21.93 3.22 1.60
N ASP A 470 21.59 4.27 0.90
CA ASP A 470 20.80 4.22 -0.32
C ASP A 470 21.47 5.07 -1.41
N TYR A 471 21.53 4.52 -2.62
CA TYR A 471 21.87 5.25 -3.83
C TYR A 471 20.69 5.17 -4.79
N ARG A 472 20.37 6.30 -5.43
CA ARG A 472 19.32 6.40 -6.41
C ARG A 472 19.77 7.28 -7.57
N ARG A 473 19.58 6.76 -8.78
CA ARG A 473 19.68 7.53 -10.01
C ARG A 473 18.30 7.62 -10.64
N GLU A 474 17.93 8.83 -11.02
CA GLU A 474 16.70 9.15 -11.72
C GLU A 474 17.01 10.01 -12.93
N TRP A 475 16.34 9.75 -14.05
CA TRP A 475 16.44 10.60 -15.23
C TRP A 475 15.11 10.62 -15.96
N LEU A 476 14.83 11.74 -16.57
CA LEU A 476 13.68 11.98 -17.43
C LEU A 476 14.18 12.29 -18.83
N ARG A 477 13.48 11.76 -19.82
CA ARG A 477 13.63 12.03 -21.23
C ARG A 477 12.30 12.51 -21.78
N SER A 478 12.31 13.62 -22.48
CA SER A 478 11.12 14.21 -23.09
C SER A 478 11.41 14.61 -24.52
N ASN A 479 10.42 14.54 -25.39
CA ASN A 479 10.50 15.13 -26.70
C ASN A 479 10.24 16.67 -26.68
N ALA A 480 9.83 17.21 -25.51
CA ALA A 480 9.75 18.65 -25.29
C ALA A 480 11.14 19.22 -24.89
N PRO A 481 11.58 20.34 -25.50
CA PRO A 481 12.91 20.89 -25.24
C PRO A 481 13.02 21.44 -23.81
N GLY A 482 14.20 21.24 -23.18
CA GLY A 482 14.51 21.80 -21.87
C GLY A 482 13.90 21.10 -20.66
N VAL A 483 13.33 19.91 -20.85
CA VAL A 483 12.68 19.13 -19.79
C VAL A 483 13.57 18.01 -19.26
N ASP A 484 14.50 17.52 -20.07
CA ASP A 484 15.40 16.42 -19.71
C ASP A 484 16.23 16.73 -18.47
N TYR A 485 16.27 15.78 -17.54
CA TYR A 485 17.17 15.90 -16.39
C TYR A 485 17.77 14.55 -15.98
N THR A 486 18.80 14.61 -15.15
CA THR A 486 19.36 13.48 -14.43
C THR A 486 19.67 13.93 -13.00
N SER A 487 19.28 13.11 -12.02
CA SER A 487 19.64 13.29 -10.61
C SER A 487 20.25 12.01 -10.04
N ASN A 488 21.32 12.16 -9.28
CA ASN A 488 21.96 11.10 -8.50
C ASN A 488 21.86 11.49 -7.03
N ILE A 489 21.25 10.63 -6.22
CA ILE A 489 20.98 10.88 -4.82
C ILE A 489 21.66 9.80 -4.01
N PHE A 490 22.53 10.19 -3.09
CA PHE A 490 23.15 9.33 -2.12
C PHE A 490 22.66 9.69 -0.72
N THR A 491 22.25 8.70 0.09
CA THR A 491 21.70 8.91 1.41
C THR A 491 22.29 7.94 2.42
N LEU A 492 22.70 8.45 3.58
CA LEU A 492 23.04 7.66 4.76
C LEU A 492 22.08 8.03 5.88
N GLY A 493 21.58 7.05 6.61
CA GLY A 493 20.58 7.28 7.64
C GLY A 493 20.65 6.31 8.81
N LEU A 494 20.12 6.79 9.91
CA LEU A 494 19.87 6.04 11.13
C LEU A 494 18.35 5.99 11.34
N ARG A 495 17.84 4.79 11.59
CA ARG A 495 16.44 4.58 11.97
C ARG A 495 16.37 4.03 13.38
N LEU A 496 15.61 4.72 14.21
CA LEU A 496 15.25 4.31 15.55
C LEU A 496 13.78 3.86 15.55
N MET A 497 13.49 2.69 16.08
CA MET A 497 12.13 2.14 16.11
C MET A 497 11.86 1.34 17.37
N ARG A 498 10.57 1.10 17.65
CA ARG A 498 10.16 0.24 18.77
C ARG A 498 8.99 -0.67 18.45
#